data_d04e2b8abbdf180ea3860f70f8897c8e
#
_entry.id   d04e2b8abbdf180ea3860f70f8897c8e
#
_cell.length_a   1.000
_cell.length_b   1.000
_cell.length_c   1.000
_cell.angle_alpha   90.00
_cell.angle_beta   90.00
_cell.angle_gamma   90.00
#
_symmetry.space_group_name_H-M   'P 1'
#
loop_
_entity.id
_entity.type
_entity.pdbx_description
1 polymer ?
#
loop_
_entity_poly.entity_id
_entity_poly.type
_entity_poly.pdbx_seq_one_letter_code
_entity_poly.pdbx_strand_id
1 'polypeptide(L)'
;MTAYFIRRLLLLLPTLIGATLVVFGLTRIVPGGPMEKAMQRALAMGEKGGKDAGGSLSEEQKEQLAAYYGFDKPFLTAYAVWLGIWPREETKQFVKFEDGKNEIPVTLKVLLPKSEWKPSNAYKVTQATVSRDGKLSTGDADGWKTVPEPEKQRVAVFRPQFNGILQGNFGLSTSYNLRVIDMMLSKVPVSLFYGLLTFIMTYVVCIPLGILKAIKHRTFIDNASSILIFIGYAIPGFLLGSLMVVYLAARLGWFPTEGFTSEHFADLGFFGKIGDLLHHAALPLVCYMVGGFAFMTMLMKNNLMDNLAADYVRTAIAKGASYRRAVLGHALRNSLIPIATTLGGITMIFVAGSILIERIFQIDGFGMLTIQSIGDRDFPLVMGIIFIDVILIVLGNILSDFFVAVTDPRVRFE
;
A
#
# COMPACT_ATOMS: atom_id res chain seq x y z
N MET A 1 20.49 5.10 -22.16
CA MET A 1 20.04 4.42 -20.92
C MET A 1 19.67 5.40 -19.82
N THR A 2 20.60 6.25 -19.35
CA THR A 2 20.34 7.18 -18.24
C THR A 2 19.17 8.14 -18.53
N ALA A 3 19.12 8.72 -19.73
CA ALA A 3 18.02 9.61 -20.13
C ALA A 3 16.66 8.91 -20.14
N TYR A 4 16.58 7.67 -20.58
CA TYR A 4 15.38 6.85 -20.55
C TYR A 4 14.85 6.63 -19.13
N PHE A 5 15.73 6.22 -18.20
CA PHE A 5 15.35 6.00 -16.81
C PHE A 5 14.91 7.31 -16.12
N ILE A 6 15.63 8.42 -16.42
CA ILE A 6 15.24 9.75 -15.91
C ILE A 6 13.84 10.12 -16.44
N ARG A 7 13.56 9.95 -17.74
CA ARG A 7 12.25 10.22 -18.32
C ARG A 7 11.16 9.37 -17.68
N ARG A 8 11.42 8.08 -17.43
CA ARG A 8 10.46 7.20 -16.74
C ARG A 8 10.24 7.59 -15.29
N LEU A 9 11.29 7.98 -14.60
CA LEU A 9 11.16 8.51 -13.24
C LEU A 9 10.36 9.81 -13.20
N LEU A 10 10.55 10.69 -14.18
CA LEU A 10 9.74 11.90 -14.32
C LEU A 10 8.27 11.61 -14.61
N LEU A 11 7.95 10.55 -15.35
CA LEU A 11 6.57 10.10 -15.58
C LEU A 11 5.90 9.53 -14.33
N LEU A 12 6.66 9.17 -13.29
CA LEU A 12 6.10 8.81 -11.99
C LEU A 12 5.28 9.98 -11.41
N LEU A 13 5.76 11.21 -11.55
CA LEU A 13 5.07 12.39 -10.99
C LEU A 13 3.64 12.57 -11.55
N PRO A 14 3.42 12.67 -12.88
CA PRO A 14 2.07 12.82 -13.41
C PRO A 14 1.19 11.59 -13.14
N THR A 15 1.74 10.39 -13.14
CA THR A 15 0.98 9.17 -12.80
C THR A 15 0.52 9.19 -11.35
N LEU A 16 1.42 9.53 -10.42
CA LEU A 16 1.12 9.65 -9.00
C LEU A 16 0.06 10.74 -8.74
N ILE A 17 0.27 11.92 -9.34
CA ILE A 17 -0.68 13.04 -9.21
C ILE A 17 -2.04 12.64 -9.78
N GLY A 18 -2.10 12.06 -10.97
CA GLY A 18 -3.36 11.66 -11.62
C GLY A 18 -4.13 10.63 -10.79
N ALA A 19 -3.47 9.54 -10.38
CA ALA A 19 -4.10 8.49 -9.59
C ALA A 19 -4.59 9.01 -8.22
N THR A 20 -3.74 9.72 -7.49
CA THR A 20 -4.09 10.23 -6.17
C THR A 20 -5.11 11.36 -6.21
N LEU A 21 -5.11 12.19 -7.27
CA LEU A 21 -6.11 13.24 -7.47
C LEU A 21 -7.51 12.65 -7.69
N VAL A 22 -7.62 11.59 -8.52
CA VAL A 22 -8.88 10.88 -8.74
C VAL A 22 -9.41 10.29 -7.43
N VAL A 23 -8.57 9.61 -6.69
CA VAL A 23 -8.98 8.97 -5.42
C VAL A 23 -9.31 10.03 -4.37
N PHE A 24 -8.53 11.10 -4.26
CA PHE A 24 -8.83 12.23 -3.39
C PHE A 24 -10.18 12.88 -3.74
N GLY A 25 -10.50 13.00 -5.04
CA GLY A 25 -11.80 13.45 -5.51
C GLY A 25 -12.94 12.53 -5.06
N LEU A 26 -12.77 11.22 -5.23
CA LEU A 26 -13.76 10.23 -4.81
C LEU A 26 -14.04 10.31 -3.30
N THR A 27 -13.02 10.53 -2.45
CA THR A 27 -13.22 10.65 -1.00
C THR A 27 -14.08 11.84 -0.60
N ARG A 28 -14.26 12.83 -1.48
CA ARG A 28 -15.10 14.01 -1.24
C ARG A 28 -16.53 13.89 -1.77
N ILE A 29 -16.73 12.98 -2.72
CA ILE A 29 -18.04 12.76 -3.36
C ILE A 29 -18.82 11.65 -2.63
N VAL A 30 -18.10 10.64 -2.11
CA VAL A 30 -18.72 9.49 -1.47
C VAL A 30 -19.36 9.88 -0.14
N PRO A 31 -20.67 9.62 0.08
CA PRO A 31 -21.34 9.88 1.36
C PRO A 31 -20.74 9.01 2.48
N GLY A 32 -20.68 9.54 3.70
CA GLY A 32 -19.99 8.91 4.82
C GLY A 32 -18.50 9.22 4.82
N GLY A 33 -18.10 10.36 4.29
CA GLY A 33 -16.73 10.84 4.23
C GLY A 33 -16.05 11.04 5.60
N PRO A 34 -14.75 11.39 5.62
CA PRO A 34 -13.98 11.51 6.86
C PRO A 34 -14.59 12.53 7.83
N MET A 35 -15.17 13.59 7.31
CA MET A 35 -15.84 14.62 8.12
C MET A 35 -17.11 14.08 8.78
N GLU A 36 -17.97 13.37 8.03
CA GLU A 36 -19.23 12.80 8.56
C GLU A 36 -18.93 11.75 9.65
N LYS A 37 -17.94 10.91 9.44
CA LYS A 37 -17.50 9.95 10.46
C LYS A 37 -16.94 10.61 11.71
N ALA A 38 -16.14 11.65 11.56
CA ALA A 38 -15.62 12.40 12.69
C ALA A 38 -16.75 13.08 13.47
N MET A 39 -17.76 13.59 12.74
CA MET A 39 -18.98 14.15 13.37
C MET A 39 -19.77 13.09 14.13
N GLN A 40 -20.02 11.91 13.54
CA GLN A 40 -20.74 10.82 14.18
C GLN A 40 -20.02 10.34 15.47
N ARG A 41 -18.68 10.29 15.44
CA ARG A 41 -17.90 9.91 16.64
C ARG A 41 -17.95 10.95 17.74
N ALA A 42 -17.81 12.22 17.36
CA ALA A 42 -17.89 13.31 18.34
C ALA A 42 -19.28 13.32 19.01
N LEU A 43 -20.35 13.04 18.26
CA LEU A 43 -21.71 12.85 18.79
C LEU A 43 -21.78 11.65 19.75
N ALA A 44 -21.24 10.49 19.35
CA ALA A 44 -21.25 9.28 20.19
C ALA A 44 -20.41 9.41 21.46
N MET A 45 -19.37 10.22 21.44
CA MET A 45 -18.57 10.53 22.65
C MET A 45 -19.29 11.52 23.56
N GLY A 46 -20.06 12.47 22.99
CA GLY A 46 -20.89 13.43 23.75
C GLY A 46 -22.03 12.78 24.51
N GLU A 47 -22.67 11.72 23.93
CA GLU A 47 -23.73 10.96 24.60
C GLU A 47 -23.26 10.20 25.85
N LYS A 48 -21.97 9.83 25.92
CA LYS A 48 -21.39 9.15 27.10
C LYS A 48 -21.03 10.10 28.25
N GLY A 49 -21.07 11.41 28.02
CA GLY A 49 -20.58 12.45 28.94
C GLY A 49 -21.62 13.16 29.81
N GLY A 50 -22.93 12.85 29.73
CA GLY A 50 -23.92 13.48 30.61
C GLY A 50 -25.24 13.85 29.94
N LYS A 51 -26.34 13.79 30.70
CA LYS A 51 -27.74 13.94 30.27
C LYS A 51 -28.17 15.32 29.74
N ASP A 52 -27.26 16.31 29.66
CA ASP A 52 -27.61 17.69 29.27
C ASP A 52 -26.97 18.20 27.98
N ALA A 53 -26.17 17.37 27.29
CA ALA A 53 -25.61 17.73 25.98
C ALA A 53 -26.48 17.20 24.87
N GLY A 54 -27.52 17.91 24.53
CA GLY A 54 -28.35 17.64 23.33
C GLY A 54 -27.46 17.55 22.08
N GLY A 55 -27.29 16.36 21.63
CA GLY A 55 -26.66 15.69 20.51
C GLY A 55 -26.23 16.44 19.25
N SER A 56 -25.93 17.73 19.24
CA SER A 56 -25.38 18.40 18.08
C SER A 56 -24.01 19.01 18.37
N LEU A 57 -23.03 18.70 17.48
CA LEU A 57 -21.74 19.42 17.50
C LEU A 57 -21.98 20.91 17.34
N SER A 58 -21.25 21.72 18.12
CA SER A 58 -21.26 23.16 17.93
C SER A 58 -20.75 23.51 16.52
N GLU A 59 -21.24 24.62 15.96
CA GLU A 59 -20.76 25.07 14.63
C GLU A 59 -19.24 25.26 14.61
N GLU A 60 -18.64 25.64 15.72
CA GLU A 60 -17.18 25.75 15.87
C GLU A 60 -16.46 24.40 15.75
N GLN A 61 -17.01 23.36 16.37
CA GLN A 61 -16.45 22.00 16.28
C GLN A 61 -16.56 21.45 14.85
N LYS A 62 -17.67 21.75 14.16
CA LYS A 62 -17.83 21.39 12.73
C LYS A 62 -16.81 22.13 11.86
N GLU A 63 -16.61 23.45 12.09
CA GLU A 63 -15.61 24.22 11.36
C GLU A 63 -14.17 23.75 11.63
N GLN A 64 -13.83 23.38 12.87
CA GLN A 64 -12.53 22.79 13.20
C GLN A 64 -12.31 21.44 12.50
N LEU A 65 -13.32 20.58 12.46
CA LEU A 65 -13.27 19.33 11.74
C LEU A 65 -13.13 19.56 10.22
N ALA A 66 -13.88 20.51 9.67
CA ALA A 66 -13.76 20.88 8.27
C ALA A 66 -12.37 21.40 7.92
N ALA A 67 -11.78 22.22 8.76
CA ALA A 67 -10.42 22.72 8.61
C ALA A 67 -9.37 21.58 8.72
N TYR A 68 -9.57 20.66 9.67
CA TYR A 68 -8.66 19.52 9.85
C TYR A 68 -8.62 18.59 8.61
N TYR A 69 -9.78 18.32 8.02
CA TYR A 69 -9.89 17.47 6.81
C TYR A 69 -9.79 18.28 5.50
N GLY A 70 -9.60 19.60 5.58
CA GLY A 70 -9.45 20.49 4.42
C GLY A 70 -10.74 20.67 3.60
N PHE A 71 -11.92 20.49 4.19
CA PHE A 71 -13.21 20.76 3.54
C PHE A 71 -13.56 22.28 3.50
N ASP A 72 -12.86 23.08 4.28
CA ASP A 72 -12.92 24.55 4.29
C ASP A 72 -12.19 25.18 3.08
N LYS A 73 -11.43 24.39 2.31
CA LYS A 73 -10.59 24.87 1.21
C LYS A 73 -11.11 24.42 -0.16
N PRO A 74 -10.83 25.17 -1.23
CA PRO A 74 -11.04 24.71 -2.60
C PRO A 74 -10.34 23.37 -2.84
N PHE A 75 -10.92 22.54 -3.71
CA PHE A 75 -10.48 21.17 -3.97
C PHE A 75 -8.97 21.03 -4.23
N LEU A 76 -8.43 21.83 -5.16
CA LEU A 76 -7.01 21.76 -5.52
C LEU A 76 -6.10 22.22 -4.37
N THR A 77 -6.52 23.24 -3.60
CA THR A 77 -5.75 23.69 -2.43
C THR A 77 -5.73 22.62 -1.35
N ALA A 78 -6.85 21.98 -1.09
CA ALA A 78 -6.94 20.88 -0.13
C ALA A 78 -6.09 19.67 -0.56
N TYR A 79 -6.07 19.35 -1.86
CA TYR A 79 -5.20 18.31 -2.41
C TYR A 79 -3.72 18.68 -2.25
N ALA A 80 -3.34 19.94 -2.53
CA ALA A 80 -1.97 20.43 -2.35
C ALA A 80 -1.53 20.40 -0.88
N VAL A 81 -2.43 20.69 0.06
CA VAL A 81 -2.19 20.55 1.52
C VAL A 81 -2.01 19.08 1.89
N TRP A 82 -2.84 18.18 1.36
CA TRP A 82 -2.73 16.75 1.61
C TRP A 82 -1.40 16.17 1.06
N LEU A 83 -0.96 16.60 -0.13
CA LEU A 83 0.35 16.25 -0.65
C LEU A 83 1.51 16.83 0.18
N GLY A 84 1.30 17.95 0.88
CA GLY A 84 2.36 18.67 1.60
C GLY A 84 3.09 19.72 0.75
N ILE A 85 2.55 20.07 -0.43
CA ILE A 85 3.07 21.15 -1.30
C ILE A 85 2.58 22.51 -0.81
N TRP A 86 1.39 22.55 -0.19
CA TRP A 86 0.82 23.75 0.42
C TRP A 86 0.78 23.58 1.94
N PRO A 87 1.06 24.65 2.72
CA PRO A 87 1.11 24.54 4.18
C PRO A 87 -0.27 24.21 4.77
N ARG A 88 -0.29 23.24 5.69
CA ARG A 88 -1.44 22.91 6.53
C ARG A 88 -1.53 23.90 7.68
N GLU A 89 -2.75 24.33 8.01
CA GLU A 89 -3.04 25.14 9.18
C GLU A 89 -3.15 24.24 10.42
N GLU A 90 -2.00 23.95 11.05
CA GLU A 90 -2.00 23.10 12.24
C GLU A 90 -2.45 23.84 13.48
N THR A 91 -3.08 23.11 14.40
CA THR A 91 -3.60 23.64 15.67
C THR A 91 -4.48 24.88 15.54
N LYS A 92 -5.28 24.95 14.46
CA LYS A 92 -6.19 26.08 14.21
C LYS A 92 -7.19 26.21 15.35
N GLN A 93 -7.23 27.38 15.95
CA GLN A 93 -8.15 27.76 17.03
C GLN A 93 -8.87 29.04 16.65
N PHE A 94 -10.15 29.12 16.97
CA PHE A 94 -10.95 30.32 16.77
C PHE A 94 -11.13 31.02 18.12
N VAL A 95 -10.69 32.27 18.20
CA VAL A 95 -10.78 33.09 19.39
C VAL A 95 -11.90 34.11 19.16
N LYS A 96 -13.01 33.97 19.89
CA LYS A 96 -14.13 34.90 19.84
C LYS A 96 -13.91 36.05 20.78
N PHE A 97 -14.24 37.26 20.33
CA PHE A 97 -14.18 38.49 21.14
C PHE A 97 -15.56 38.87 21.64
N GLU A 98 -15.71 38.90 22.96
CA GLU A 98 -16.88 39.46 23.62
C GLU A 98 -16.85 41.01 23.52
N ASP A 99 -18.02 41.63 23.55
CA ASP A 99 -18.12 43.09 23.50
C ASP A 99 -17.33 43.73 24.65
N GLY A 100 -16.42 44.62 24.28
CA GLY A 100 -15.57 45.35 25.24
C GLY A 100 -14.19 44.78 25.52
N LYS A 101 -13.85 43.58 25.04
CA LYS A 101 -12.49 42.99 25.16
C LYS A 101 -11.74 43.13 23.84
N ASN A 102 -10.62 43.81 23.85
CA ASN A 102 -9.75 43.96 22.69
C ASN A 102 -8.62 42.91 22.63
N GLU A 103 -8.35 42.26 23.74
CA GLU A 103 -7.28 41.25 23.86
C GLU A 103 -7.76 40.04 24.67
N ILE A 104 -7.44 38.83 24.17
CA ILE A 104 -7.82 37.58 24.83
C ILE A 104 -6.59 36.67 24.95
N PRO A 105 -6.32 36.08 26.14
CA PRO A 105 -5.26 35.10 26.29
C PRO A 105 -5.60 33.78 25.60
N VAL A 106 -4.64 33.25 24.88
CA VAL A 106 -4.77 31.98 24.13
C VAL A 106 -3.62 31.04 24.49
N THR A 107 -3.94 29.79 24.65
CA THR A 107 -2.95 28.75 24.88
C THR A 107 -2.53 28.08 23.58
N LEU A 108 -1.30 28.33 23.15
CA LEU A 108 -0.72 27.76 21.95
C LEU A 108 -0.01 26.43 22.27
N LYS A 109 -0.40 25.36 21.60
CA LYS A 109 0.18 24.03 21.80
C LYS A 109 0.93 23.60 20.54
N VAL A 110 2.23 23.31 20.68
CA VAL A 110 3.07 22.78 19.60
C VAL A 110 3.48 21.36 19.95
N LEU A 111 3.25 20.41 19.03
CA LEU A 111 3.71 19.04 19.21
C LEU A 111 5.24 19.01 19.14
N LEU A 112 5.88 18.47 20.18
CA LEU A 112 7.32 18.32 20.23
C LEU A 112 7.81 17.21 19.28
N PRO A 113 9.06 17.26 18.77
CA PRO A 113 9.68 16.14 18.09
C PRO A 113 9.66 14.89 18.96
N LYS A 114 9.50 13.70 18.37
CA LYS A 114 9.45 12.42 19.11
C LYS A 114 10.64 12.19 20.05
N SER A 115 11.82 12.71 19.70
CA SER A 115 13.03 12.66 20.53
C SER A 115 12.90 13.41 21.85
N GLU A 116 11.98 14.34 21.97
CA GLU A 116 11.75 15.19 23.13
C GLU A 116 10.49 14.81 23.93
N TRP A 117 9.77 13.76 23.50
CA TRP A 117 8.57 13.30 24.20
C TRP A 117 8.92 12.71 25.57
N LYS A 118 8.26 13.23 26.59
CA LYS A 118 8.22 12.65 27.92
C LYS A 118 6.80 12.13 28.19
N PRO A 119 6.60 11.10 29.03
CA PRO A 119 5.28 10.53 29.31
C PRO A 119 4.21 11.55 29.72
N SER A 120 4.62 12.70 30.23
CA SER A 120 3.75 13.80 30.69
C SER A 120 3.72 15.02 29.78
N ASN A 121 4.52 15.09 28.70
CA ASN A 121 4.69 16.34 27.95
C ASN A 121 5.04 16.12 26.47
N ALA A 122 4.04 15.78 25.68
CA ALA A 122 4.17 15.69 24.22
C ALA A 122 4.03 17.06 23.50
N TYR A 123 3.63 18.10 24.24
CA TYR A 123 3.35 19.43 23.67
C TYR A 123 4.14 20.52 24.43
N LYS A 124 4.78 21.42 23.67
CA LYS A 124 5.22 22.72 24.19
C LYS A 124 4.00 23.63 24.26
N VAL A 125 3.68 24.08 25.47
CA VAL A 125 2.54 24.97 25.73
C VAL A 125 3.09 26.37 25.94
N THR A 126 2.61 27.34 25.13
CA THR A 126 3.00 28.75 25.23
C THR A 126 1.73 29.59 25.40
N GLN A 127 1.71 30.49 26.32
CA GLN A 127 0.62 31.46 26.48
C GLN A 127 0.88 32.67 25.60
N ALA A 128 -0.16 33.10 24.88
CA ALA A 128 -0.14 34.22 23.97
C ALA A 128 -1.36 35.09 24.21
N THR A 129 -1.29 36.36 23.82
CA THR A 129 -2.45 37.25 23.79
C THR A 129 -2.74 37.62 22.36
N VAL A 130 -3.99 37.46 21.94
CA VAL A 130 -4.47 37.83 20.60
C VAL A 130 -5.32 39.06 20.70
N SER A 131 -5.02 40.08 19.88
CA SER A 131 -5.84 41.27 19.75
C SER A 131 -6.91 41.09 18.66
N ARG A 132 -7.99 41.87 18.74
CA ARG A 132 -9.10 41.89 17.75
C ARG A 132 -8.61 42.18 16.34
N ASP A 133 -7.54 42.95 16.19
CA ASP A 133 -6.89 43.28 14.91
C ASP A 133 -5.99 42.16 14.37
N GLY A 134 -5.96 41.00 15.04
CA GLY A 134 -5.12 39.88 14.65
C GLY A 134 -3.64 40.00 15.02
N LYS A 135 -3.26 40.90 15.96
CA LYS A 135 -1.88 40.96 16.46
C LYS A 135 -1.70 39.90 17.55
N LEU A 136 -0.63 39.12 17.45
CA LEU A 136 -0.26 38.14 18.43
C LEU A 136 0.87 38.71 19.29
N SER A 137 0.63 38.86 20.58
CA SER A 137 1.64 39.33 21.55
C SER A 137 2.13 38.15 22.39
N THR A 138 3.36 37.70 22.13
CA THR A 138 4.03 36.67 22.90
C THR A 138 5.53 36.79 22.82
N GLY A 139 6.21 36.23 23.83
CA GLY A 139 7.68 36.06 23.81
C GLY A 139 8.20 34.94 22.88
N ASP A 140 7.33 34.07 22.32
CA ASP A 140 7.75 32.89 21.55
C ASP A 140 6.67 32.51 20.50
N ALA A 141 6.21 33.53 19.73
CA ALA A 141 5.18 33.37 18.68
C ALA A 141 5.75 32.95 17.33
N ASP A 142 6.96 32.45 17.29
CA ASP A 142 7.66 32.16 16.03
C ASP A 142 6.91 31.11 15.21
N GLY A 143 6.50 31.49 14.00
CA GLY A 143 5.79 30.62 13.05
C GLY A 143 4.26 30.60 13.18
N TRP A 144 3.64 31.30 14.13
CA TRP A 144 2.20 31.42 14.21
C TRP A 144 1.65 32.53 13.31
N LYS A 145 0.50 32.30 12.72
CA LYS A 145 -0.24 33.27 11.92
C LYS A 145 -1.65 33.46 12.47
N THR A 146 -2.14 34.65 12.28
CA THR A 146 -3.49 35.03 12.65
C THR A 146 -4.24 35.58 11.44
N VAL A 147 -5.51 35.25 11.34
CA VAL A 147 -6.41 35.80 10.32
C VAL A 147 -7.66 36.33 11.03
N PRO A 148 -7.89 37.66 11.04
CA PRO A 148 -9.10 38.20 11.61
C PRO A 148 -10.30 37.86 10.70
N GLU A 149 -11.40 37.44 11.31
CA GLU A 149 -12.71 37.20 10.69
C GLU A 149 -13.73 38.18 11.30
N PRO A 150 -13.78 39.43 10.81
CA PRO A 150 -14.61 40.50 11.42
C PRO A 150 -16.10 40.16 11.43
N GLU A 151 -16.60 39.51 10.37
CA GLU A 151 -18.00 39.08 10.23
C GLU A 151 -18.46 38.16 11.36
N LYS A 152 -17.55 37.33 11.88
CA LYS A 152 -17.80 36.36 12.95
C LYS A 152 -17.26 36.82 14.31
N GLN A 153 -16.81 38.08 14.42
CA GLN A 153 -16.19 38.65 15.62
C GLN A 153 -15.12 37.77 16.27
N ARG A 154 -14.27 37.15 15.45
CA ARG A 154 -13.24 36.19 15.91
C ARG A 154 -11.94 36.32 15.13
N VAL A 155 -10.88 35.79 15.68
CA VAL A 155 -9.57 35.66 15.02
C VAL A 155 -9.19 34.17 14.97
N ALA A 156 -8.85 33.69 13.78
CA ALA A 156 -8.27 32.37 13.60
C ALA A 156 -6.77 32.43 13.88
N VAL A 157 -6.28 31.57 14.76
CA VAL A 157 -4.86 31.44 15.10
C VAL A 157 -4.39 30.05 14.70
N PHE A 158 -3.35 29.96 13.90
CA PHE A 158 -2.83 28.68 13.41
C PHE A 158 -1.33 28.76 13.10
N ARG A 159 -0.70 27.59 13.01
CA ARG A 159 0.69 27.46 12.60
C ARG A 159 0.75 26.82 11.21
N PRO A 160 1.20 27.54 10.15
CA PRO A 160 1.38 26.94 8.84
C PRO A 160 2.60 26.01 8.84
N GLN A 161 2.38 24.74 8.52
CA GLN A 161 3.46 23.76 8.38
C GLN A 161 3.29 22.94 7.10
N PHE A 162 4.41 22.68 6.41
CA PHE A 162 4.44 21.73 5.30
C PHE A 162 4.46 20.30 5.89
N ASN A 163 3.28 19.74 6.05
CA ASN A 163 3.11 18.46 6.73
C ASN A 163 2.04 17.62 6.00
N GLY A 164 2.46 16.91 4.98
CA GLY A 164 1.62 16.05 4.16
C GLY A 164 2.30 14.73 3.81
N ILE A 165 1.75 14.03 2.83
CA ILE A 165 2.25 12.70 2.43
C ILE A 165 3.72 12.74 1.98
N LEU A 166 4.13 13.77 1.25
CA LEU A 166 5.52 13.92 0.79
C LEU A 166 6.52 14.08 1.94
N GLN A 167 6.07 14.53 3.12
CA GLN A 167 6.84 14.58 4.36
C GLN A 167 6.67 13.34 5.24
N GLY A 168 6.02 12.29 4.72
CA GLY A 168 5.76 11.04 5.45
C GLY A 168 4.58 11.11 6.43
N ASN A 169 3.80 12.18 6.41
CA ASN A 169 2.60 12.29 7.22
C ASN A 169 1.36 11.82 6.45
N PHE A 170 1.00 10.57 6.65
CA PHE A 170 -0.20 9.94 6.09
C PHE A 170 -1.48 10.25 6.89
N GLY A 171 -1.37 11.00 7.99
CA GLY A 171 -2.49 11.30 8.87
C GLY A 171 -2.79 10.18 9.88
N LEU A 172 -3.94 10.34 10.56
CA LEU A 172 -4.47 9.36 11.50
C LEU A 172 -5.65 8.62 10.86
N SER A 173 -5.72 7.33 11.13
CA SER A 173 -6.87 6.50 10.80
C SER A 173 -8.13 7.06 11.46
N THR A 174 -9.18 7.24 10.68
CA THR A 174 -10.47 7.67 11.22
C THR A 174 -11.18 6.56 11.98
N SER A 175 -10.81 5.29 11.79
CA SER A 175 -11.43 4.14 12.44
C SER A 175 -10.71 3.71 13.70
N TYR A 176 -9.40 3.77 13.72
CA TYR A 176 -8.56 3.23 14.80
C TYR A 176 -7.86 4.31 15.62
N ASN A 177 -7.84 5.57 15.15
CA ASN A 177 -7.10 6.70 15.75
C ASN A 177 -5.58 6.43 15.91
N LEU A 178 -5.03 5.59 15.02
CA LEU A 178 -3.61 5.27 14.93
C LEU A 178 -3.00 5.94 13.71
N ARG A 179 -1.68 6.13 13.71
CA ARG A 179 -1.00 6.67 12.53
C ARG A 179 -1.09 5.68 11.37
N VAL A 180 -1.55 6.17 10.23
CA VAL A 180 -1.70 5.35 9.01
C VAL A 180 -0.42 4.63 8.64
N ILE A 181 0.73 5.32 8.70
CA ILE A 181 2.02 4.72 8.36
C ILE A 181 2.40 3.55 9.30
N ASP A 182 2.11 3.67 10.59
CA ASP A 182 2.43 2.61 11.55
C ASP A 182 1.54 1.36 11.30
N MET A 183 0.25 1.58 10.95
CA MET A 183 -0.67 0.51 10.57
C MET A 183 -0.18 -0.21 9.31
N MET A 184 0.22 0.54 8.28
CA MET A 184 0.74 -0.03 7.03
C MET A 184 2.03 -0.82 7.28
N LEU A 185 2.99 -0.24 8.00
CA LEU A 185 4.27 -0.89 8.29
C LEU A 185 4.12 -2.17 9.12
N SER A 186 3.11 -2.25 9.98
CA SER A 186 2.84 -3.47 10.76
C SER A 186 2.44 -4.67 9.90
N LYS A 187 1.87 -4.43 8.68
CA LYS A 187 1.43 -5.49 7.76
C LYS A 187 2.52 -5.92 6.77
N VAL A 188 3.54 -5.07 6.57
CA VAL A 188 4.63 -5.34 5.62
C VAL A 188 5.33 -6.69 5.87
N PRO A 189 5.68 -7.11 7.09
CA PRO A 189 6.38 -8.39 7.31
C PRO A 189 5.58 -9.59 6.80
N VAL A 190 4.28 -9.62 7.04
CA VAL A 190 3.38 -10.71 6.62
C VAL A 190 3.24 -10.72 5.10
N SER A 191 2.94 -9.57 4.50
CA SER A 191 2.81 -9.45 3.03
C SER A 191 4.13 -9.74 2.31
N LEU A 192 5.25 -9.26 2.86
CA LEU A 192 6.59 -9.54 2.33
C LEU A 192 6.91 -11.04 2.34
N PHE A 193 6.57 -11.73 3.43
CA PHE A 193 6.77 -13.17 3.54
C PHE A 193 6.00 -13.93 2.45
N TYR A 194 4.68 -13.74 2.36
CA TYR A 194 3.86 -14.41 1.35
C TYR A 194 4.21 -13.99 -0.06
N GLY A 195 4.40 -12.70 -0.28
CA GLY A 195 4.74 -12.16 -1.60
C GLY A 195 6.08 -12.68 -2.11
N LEU A 196 7.14 -12.64 -1.28
CA LEU A 196 8.46 -13.11 -1.65
C LEU A 196 8.46 -14.63 -1.90
N LEU A 197 7.83 -15.39 -1.01
CA LEU A 197 7.77 -16.84 -1.14
C LEU A 197 6.96 -17.25 -2.38
N THR A 198 5.81 -16.62 -2.64
CA THR A 198 5.03 -16.83 -3.86
C THR A 198 5.85 -16.49 -5.12
N PHE A 199 6.55 -15.35 -5.10
CA PHE A 199 7.39 -14.92 -6.21
C PHE A 199 8.49 -15.96 -6.49
N ILE A 200 9.28 -16.31 -5.49
CA ILE A 200 10.38 -17.28 -5.63
C ILE A 200 9.83 -18.63 -6.12
N MET A 201 8.80 -19.16 -5.47
CA MET A 201 8.22 -20.47 -5.80
C MET A 201 7.65 -20.49 -7.22
N THR A 202 6.99 -19.38 -7.64
CA THR A 202 6.48 -19.28 -9.02
C THR A 202 7.60 -19.40 -10.04
N TYR A 203 8.72 -18.68 -9.87
CA TYR A 203 9.83 -18.78 -10.82
C TYR A 203 10.57 -20.12 -10.74
N VAL A 204 10.81 -20.60 -9.53
CA VAL A 204 11.53 -21.88 -9.30
C VAL A 204 10.75 -23.09 -9.86
N VAL A 205 9.42 -23.03 -9.84
CA VAL A 205 8.59 -24.15 -10.32
C VAL A 205 8.18 -23.95 -11.79
N CYS A 206 7.69 -22.75 -12.17
CA CYS A 206 7.13 -22.54 -13.50
C CYS A 206 8.18 -22.52 -14.61
N ILE A 207 9.38 -21.97 -14.35
CA ILE A 207 10.44 -21.91 -15.37
C ILE A 207 10.93 -23.33 -15.73
N PRO A 208 11.37 -24.18 -14.78
CA PRO A 208 11.78 -25.55 -15.12
C PRO A 208 10.66 -26.36 -15.75
N LEU A 209 9.43 -26.20 -15.25
CA LEU A 209 8.28 -26.89 -15.83
C LEU A 209 8.00 -26.45 -17.26
N GLY A 210 8.07 -25.13 -17.55
CA GLY A 210 7.94 -24.60 -18.91
C GLY A 210 9.02 -25.11 -19.86
N ILE A 211 10.28 -25.18 -19.38
CA ILE A 211 11.39 -25.75 -20.14
C ILE A 211 11.13 -27.23 -20.42
N LEU A 212 10.74 -28.02 -19.41
CA LEU A 212 10.43 -29.44 -19.56
C LEU A 212 9.32 -29.65 -20.59
N LYS A 213 8.25 -28.84 -20.54
CA LYS A 213 7.11 -28.89 -21.45
C LYS A 213 7.51 -28.53 -22.90
N ALA A 214 8.40 -27.58 -23.09
CA ALA A 214 8.92 -27.22 -24.41
C ALA A 214 9.76 -28.36 -25.02
N ILE A 215 10.68 -28.95 -24.24
CA ILE A 215 11.54 -30.06 -24.67
C ILE A 215 10.71 -31.31 -24.97
N LYS A 216 9.69 -31.56 -24.13
CA LYS A 216 8.79 -32.73 -24.24
C LYS A 216 7.47 -32.40 -24.92
N HIS A 217 7.50 -31.44 -25.87
CA HIS A 217 6.31 -30.97 -26.55
C HIS A 217 5.51 -32.11 -27.20
N ARG A 218 4.18 -32.07 -27.05
CA ARG A 218 3.23 -33.12 -27.54
C ARG A 218 3.41 -34.50 -26.92
N THR A 219 4.18 -34.65 -25.86
CA THR A 219 4.25 -35.93 -25.11
C THR A 219 3.18 -35.99 -24.02
N PHE A 220 3.00 -37.16 -23.41
CA PHE A 220 2.10 -37.35 -22.29
C PHE A 220 2.38 -36.37 -21.13
N ILE A 221 3.66 -36.11 -20.82
CA ILE A 221 4.08 -35.16 -19.77
C ILE A 221 3.59 -33.73 -20.06
N ASP A 222 3.76 -33.28 -21.31
CA ASP A 222 3.29 -31.95 -21.73
C ASP A 222 1.76 -31.86 -21.62
N ASN A 223 1.04 -32.85 -22.12
CA ASN A 223 -0.42 -32.84 -22.13
C ASN A 223 -1.01 -32.94 -20.72
N ALA A 224 -0.54 -33.90 -19.91
CA ALA A 224 -1.01 -34.13 -18.55
C ALA A 224 -0.75 -32.90 -17.67
N SER A 225 0.47 -32.31 -17.73
CA SER A 225 0.79 -31.10 -17.00
C SER A 225 -0.01 -29.88 -17.50
N SER A 226 -0.34 -29.79 -18.80
CA SER A 226 -1.21 -28.74 -19.32
C SER A 226 -2.61 -28.84 -18.73
N ILE A 227 -3.20 -30.03 -18.72
CA ILE A 227 -4.53 -30.25 -18.15
C ILE A 227 -4.54 -29.84 -16.66
N LEU A 228 -3.55 -30.28 -15.89
CA LEU A 228 -3.45 -29.95 -14.47
C LEU A 228 -3.32 -28.43 -14.22
N ILE A 229 -2.46 -27.76 -15.00
CA ILE A 229 -2.25 -26.32 -14.90
C ILE A 229 -3.51 -25.55 -15.27
N PHE A 230 -4.22 -25.95 -16.34
CA PHE A 230 -5.44 -25.28 -16.78
C PHE A 230 -6.61 -25.53 -15.82
N ILE A 231 -6.74 -26.71 -15.25
CA ILE A 231 -7.72 -26.97 -14.17
C ILE A 231 -7.44 -26.04 -12.99
N GLY A 232 -6.18 -25.95 -12.55
CA GLY A 232 -5.81 -25.03 -11.49
C GLY A 232 -6.14 -23.56 -11.83
N TYR A 233 -5.82 -23.13 -13.04
CA TYR A 233 -6.09 -21.77 -13.51
C TYR A 233 -7.59 -21.45 -13.61
N ALA A 234 -8.42 -22.43 -13.95
CA ALA A 234 -9.87 -22.25 -14.05
C ALA A 234 -10.55 -22.04 -12.69
N ILE A 235 -9.93 -22.49 -11.60
CA ILE A 235 -10.48 -22.37 -10.26
C ILE A 235 -9.96 -21.07 -9.63
N PRO A 236 -10.82 -20.13 -9.24
CA PRO A 236 -10.38 -18.94 -8.50
C PRO A 236 -9.61 -19.32 -7.23
N GLY A 237 -8.44 -18.70 -6.99
CA GLY A 237 -7.58 -19.08 -5.86
C GLY A 237 -8.29 -19.04 -4.49
N PHE A 238 -9.19 -18.10 -4.27
CA PHE A 238 -9.97 -18.03 -3.02
C PHE A 238 -10.96 -19.19 -2.88
N LEU A 239 -11.57 -19.66 -3.98
CA LEU A 239 -12.47 -20.81 -3.94
C LEU A 239 -11.67 -22.10 -3.63
N LEU A 240 -10.51 -22.26 -4.28
CA LEU A 240 -9.58 -23.33 -3.95
C LEU A 240 -9.18 -23.28 -2.47
N GLY A 241 -8.86 -22.10 -1.94
CA GLY A 241 -8.52 -21.87 -0.53
C GLY A 241 -9.64 -22.32 0.41
N SER A 242 -10.89 -21.93 0.12
CA SER A 242 -12.03 -22.37 0.93
C SER A 242 -12.19 -23.88 0.95
N LEU A 243 -12.02 -24.55 -0.20
CA LEU A 243 -12.08 -26.02 -0.27
C LEU A 243 -10.91 -26.65 0.52
N MET A 244 -9.71 -26.11 0.39
CA MET A 244 -8.52 -26.63 1.09
C MET A 244 -8.66 -26.48 2.61
N VAL A 245 -9.16 -25.34 3.10
CA VAL A 245 -9.44 -25.14 4.54
C VAL A 245 -10.44 -26.15 5.05
N VAL A 246 -11.56 -26.38 4.33
CA VAL A 246 -12.60 -27.33 4.77
C VAL A 246 -12.09 -28.76 4.77
N TYR A 247 -11.43 -29.20 3.69
CA TYR A 247 -11.08 -30.61 3.53
C TYR A 247 -9.72 -30.94 4.15
N LEU A 248 -8.65 -30.17 3.85
CA LEU A 248 -7.29 -30.51 4.28
C LEU A 248 -6.99 -30.03 5.70
N ALA A 249 -7.51 -28.85 6.07
CA ALA A 249 -7.28 -28.32 7.41
C ALA A 249 -8.33 -28.82 8.41
N ALA A 250 -9.63 -28.52 8.23
CA ALA A 250 -10.64 -28.80 9.23
C ALA A 250 -11.01 -30.30 9.32
N ARG A 251 -11.17 -31.02 8.18
CA ARG A 251 -11.58 -32.44 8.20
C ARG A 251 -10.42 -33.39 8.42
N LEU A 252 -9.30 -33.20 7.72
CA LEU A 252 -8.16 -34.10 7.79
C LEU A 252 -7.13 -33.68 8.85
N GLY A 253 -7.15 -32.43 9.31
CA GLY A 253 -6.21 -31.94 10.31
C GLY A 253 -4.76 -31.88 9.84
N TRP A 254 -4.52 -31.87 8.52
CA TRP A 254 -3.16 -31.89 7.97
C TRP A 254 -2.47 -30.52 8.01
N PHE A 255 -3.25 -29.45 7.99
CA PHE A 255 -2.77 -28.08 7.95
C PHE A 255 -3.56 -27.20 8.94
N PRO A 256 -2.98 -26.06 9.35
CA PRO A 256 -3.70 -25.07 10.13
C PRO A 256 -4.91 -24.50 9.37
N THR A 257 -5.98 -24.21 10.09
CA THR A 257 -7.19 -23.61 9.51
C THR A 257 -7.04 -22.11 9.26
N GLU A 258 -6.22 -21.44 10.07
CA GLU A 258 -6.12 -19.97 10.09
C GLU A 258 -4.79 -19.50 10.71
N GLY A 259 -4.48 -18.23 10.48
CA GLY A 259 -3.37 -17.54 11.11
C GLY A 259 -2.06 -17.59 10.32
N PHE A 260 -1.14 -16.73 10.71
CA PHE A 260 0.21 -16.64 10.14
C PHE A 260 1.19 -17.58 10.84
N THR A 261 0.97 -17.81 12.14
CA THR A 261 1.79 -18.65 13.02
C THR A 261 0.92 -19.35 14.05
N SER A 262 1.44 -20.42 14.68
CA SER A 262 0.80 -21.06 15.82
C SER A 262 0.83 -20.19 17.08
N GLU A 263 -0.04 -20.47 18.05
CA GLU A 263 -0.06 -19.79 19.36
C GLU A 263 1.25 -19.92 20.13
N HIS A 264 1.94 -21.06 19.98
CA HIS A 264 3.21 -21.35 20.66
C HIS A 264 4.45 -20.92 19.85
N PHE A 265 4.27 -20.13 18.80
CA PHE A 265 5.38 -19.71 17.91
C PHE A 265 6.54 -19.05 18.66
N ALA A 266 6.23 -18.25 19.69
CA ALA A 266 7.26 -17.56 20.48
C ALA A 266 8.23 -18.53 21.17
N ASP A 267 7.72 -19.68 21.62
CA ASP A 267 8.44 -20.69 22.40
C ASP A 267 9.27 -21.63 21.51
N LEU A 268 9.05 -21.62 20.22
CA LEU A 268 9.77 -22.49 19.28
C LEU A 268 11.21 -22.05 19.07
N GLY A 269 12.10 -23.01 18.92
CA GLY A 269 13.47 -22.78 18.45
C GLY A 269 13.50 -22.35 16.97
N PHE A 270 14.65 -21.91 16.49
CA PHE A 270 14.80 -21.34 15.13
C PHE A 270 14.22 -22.25 14.01
N PHE A 271 14.57 -23.53 13.98
CA PHE A 271 14.04 -24.45 12.97
C PHE A 271 12.56 -24.76 13.16
N GLY A 272 12.08 -24.76 14.42
CA GLY A 272 10.66 -24.89 14.74
C GLY A 272 9.85 -23.73 14.19
N LYS A 273 10.35 -22.48 14.33
CA LYS A 273 9.74 -21.28 13.77
C LYS A 273 9.64 -21.32 12.24
N ILE A 274 10.70 -21.78 11.57
CA ILE A 274 10.67 -21.96 10.11
C ILE A 274 9.63 -23.01 9.70
N GLY A 275 9.61 -24.16 10.39
CA GLY A 275 8.66 -25.24 10.14
C GLY A 275 7.21 -24.78 10.34
N ASP A 276 6.94 -24.06 11.41
CA ASP A 276 5.62 -23.50 11.72
C ASP A 276 5.15 -22.50 10.65
N LEU A 277 6.01 -21.55 10.27
CA LEU A 277 5.72 -20.58 9.20
C LEU A 277 5.43 -21.26 7.86
N LEU A 278 6.22 -22.25 7.48
CA LEU A 278 6.01 -22.99 6.22
C LEU A 278 4.75 -23.83 6.26
N HIS A 279 4.42 -24.41 7.41
CA HIS A 279 3.19 -25.19 7.59
C HIS A 279 1.94 -24.34 7.48
N HIS A 280 1.92 -23.16 8.11
CA HIS A 280 0.84 -22.18 7.97
C HIS A 280 0.76 -21.58 6.56
N ALA A 281 1.90 -21.41 5.91
CA ALA A 281 1.96 -20.84 4.57
C ALA A 281 1.57 -21.83 3.45
N ALA A 282 1.60 -23.13 3.68
CA ALA A 282 1.46 -24.14 2.63
C ALA A 282 0.18 -23.98 1.80
N LEU A 283 -0.99 -23.93 2.42
CA LEU A 283 -2.26 -23.78 1.72
C LEU A 283 -2.44 -22.39 1.08
N PRO A 284 -2.19 -21.28 1.80
CA PRO A 284 -2.24 -19.95 1.19
C PRO A 284 -1.33 -19.80 -0.03
N LEU A 285 -0.09 -20.31 0.02
CA LEU A 285 0.86 -20.23 -1.10
C LEU A 285 0.34 -20.91 -2.36
N VAL A 286 -0.25 -22.11 -2.24
CA VAL A 286 -0.87 -22.78 -3.38
C VAL A 286 -1.95 -21.88 -4.01
N CYS A 287 -2.77 -21.23 -3.18
CA CYS A 287 -3.83 -20.33 -3.65
C CYS A 287 -3.28 -19.09 -4.34
N TYR A 288 -2.20 -18.49 -3.82
CA TYR A 288 -1.52 -17.37 -4.43
C TYR A 288 -0.87 -17.72 -5.77
N MET A 289 -0.28 -18.92 -5.86
CA MET A 289 0.45 -19.36 -7.05
C MET A 289 -0.48 -19.73 -8.21
N VAL A 290 -1.62 -20.34 -7.92
CA VAL A 290 -2.52 -20.94 -8.93
C VAL A 290 -2.90 -19.94 -10.03
N GLY A 291 -3.19 -18.70 -9.68
CA GLY A 291 -3.57 -17.64 -10.65
C GLY A 291 -2.45 -17.31 -11.66
N GLY A 292 -1.20 -17.29 -11.22
CA GLY A 292 -0.04 -16.93 -12.06
C GLY A 292 0.65 -18.13 -12.73
N PHE A 293 0.40 -19.32 -12.22
CA PHE A 293 1.14 -20.54 -12.59
C PHE A 293 1.01 -20.90 -14.06
N ALA A 294 -0.21 -20.87 -14.59
CA ALA A 294 -0.47 -21.19 -15.99
C ALA A 294 0.20 -20.17 -16.93
N PHE A 295 0.03 -18.87 -16.63
CA PHE A 295 0.63 -17.81 -17.41
C PHE A 295 2.15 -17.94 -17.51
N MET A 296 2.83 -18.05 -16.37
CA MET A 296 4.30 -18.11 -16.32
C MET A 296 4.85 -19.37 -17.00
N THR A 297 4.23 -20.54 -16.73
CA THR A 297 4.65 -21.81 -17.32
C THR A 297 4.48 -21.79 -18.84
N MET A 298 3.33 -21.30 -19.34
CA MET A 298 3.08 -21.23 -20.79
C MET A 298 3.92 -20.15 -21.47
N LEU A 299 4.18 -19.03 -20.81
CA LEU A 299 5.08 -18.01 -21.31
C LEU A 299 6.47 -18.60 -21.55
N MET A 300 7.02 -19.31 -20.56
CA MET A 300 8.33 -19.97 -20.69
C MET A 300 8.32 -21.05 -21.78
N LYS A 301 7.29 -21.92 -21.80
CA LYS A 301 7.15 -22.98 -22.81
C LYS A 301 7.14 -22.40 -24.22
N ASN A 302 6.25 -21.46 -24.51
CA ASN A 302 6.05 -20.91 -25.84
C ASN A 302 7.29 -20.18 -26.33
N ASN A 303 7.88 -19.30 -25.51
CA ASN A 303 9.11 -18.60 -25.86
C ASN A 303 10.28 -19.58 -26.15
N LEU A 304 10.39 -20.65 -25.37
CA LEU A 304 11.45 -21.64 -25.63
C LEU A 304 11.18 -22.43 -26.92
N MET A 305 9.93 -22.77 -27.23
CA MET A 305 9.58 -23.44 -28.48
C MET A 305 9.88 -22.57 -29.70
N ASP A 306 9.53 -21.29 -29.66
CA ASP A 306 9.80 -20.35 -30.74
C ASP A 306 11.31 -20.19 -30.99
N ASN A 307 12.09 -20.08 -29.92
CA ASN A 307 13.55 -19.99 -30.00
C ASN A 307 14.20 -21.30 -30.47
N LEU A 308 13.65 -22.46 -30.10
CA LEU A 308 14.14 -23.76 -30.61
C LEU A 308 13.91 -23.94 -32.12
N ALA A 309 12.87 -23.34 -32.67
CA ALA A 309 12.57 -23.35 -34.10
C ALA A 309 13.42 -22.35 -34.91
N ALA A 310 14.12 -21.42 -34.25
CA ALA A 310 14.88 -20.35 -34.89
C ALA A 310 16.17 -20.86 -35.56
N ASP A 311 16.55 -20.22 -36.68
CA ASP A 311 17.69 -20.63 -37.53
C ASP A 311 19.05 -20.60 -36.81
N TYR A 312 19.25 -19.72 -35.84
CA TYR A 312 20.50 -19.67 -35.09
C TYR A 312 20.72 -20.93 -34.24
N VAL A 313 19.65 -21.57 -33.74
CA VAL A 313 19.70 -22.83 -33.00
C VAL A 313 20.01 -23.98 -33.95
N ARG A 314 19.37 -24.01 -35.13
CA ARG A 314 19.65 -24.99 -36.19
C ARG A 314 21.11 -24.89 -36.64
N THR A 315 21.62 -23.67 -36.84
CA THR A 315 23.03 -23.42 -37.20
C THR A 315 23.98 -23.91 -36.11
N ALA A 316 23.67 -23.72 -34.83
CA ALA A 316 24.49 -24.23 -33.73
C ALA A 316 24.58 -25.77 -33.73
N ILE A 317 23.45 -26.45 -34.00
CA ILE A 317 23.42 -27.93 -34.11
C ILE A 317 24.19 -28.37 -35.35
N ALA A 318 24.04 -27.71 -36.50
CA ALA A 318 24.80 -28.03 -37.73
C ALA A 318 26.32 -27.87 -37.55
N LYS A 319 26.74 -26.96 -36.66
CA LYS A 319 28.16 -26.78 -36.26
C LYS A 319 28.65 -27.78 -35.21
N GLY A 320 27.85 -28.81 -34.86
CA GLY A 320 28.24 -29.88 -33.97
C GLY A 320 27.89 -29.67 -32.48
N ALA A 321 27.11 -28.64 -32.14
CA ALA A 321 26.62 -28.49 -30.77
C ALA A 321 25.63 -29.63 -30.45
N SER A 322 25.77 -30.25 -29.27
CA SER A 322 24.75 -31.20 -28.81
C SER A 322 23.43 -30.52 -28.57
N TYR A 323 22.31 -31.23 -28.75
CA TYR A 323 20.96 -30.72 -28.53
C TYR A 323 20.82 -29.99 -27.17
N ARG A 324 21.32 -30.63 -26.08
CA ARG A 324 21.31 -30.02 -24.74
C ARG A 324 22.04 -28.69 -24.71
N ARG A 325 23.19 -28.57 -25.38
CA ARG A 325 23.98 -27.33 -25.47
C ARG A 325 23.26 -26.26 -26.30
N ALA A 326 22.58 -26.66 -27.38
CA ALA A 326 21.79 -25.78 -28.21
C ALA A 326 20.57 -25.22 -27.42
N VAL A 327 19.87 -26.05 -26.66
CA VAL A 327 18.77 -25.67 -25.79
C VAL A 327 19.23 -24.72 -24.69
N LEU A 328 20.14 -25.14 -23.82
CA LEU A 328 20.51 -24.40 -22.62
C LEU A 328 21.40 -23.19 -22.90
N GLY A 329 22.30 -23.29 -23.87
CA GLY A 329 23.25 -22.22 -24.19
C GLY A 329 22.75 -21.18 -25.18
N HIS A 330 21.86 -21.55 -26.10
CA HIS A 330 21.40 -20.66 -27.17
C HIS A 330 19.92 -20.32 -27.08
N ALA A 331 19.02 -21.31 -27.04
CA ALA A 331 17.59 -21.05 -27.05
C ALA A 331 17.08 -20.47 -25.73
N LEU A 332 17.49 -21.06 -24.60
CA LEU A 332 17.00 -20.68 -23.27
C LEU A 332 17.33 -19.22 -22.94
N ARG A 333 18.55 -18.74 -23.25
CA ARG A 333 18.96 -17.39 -22.96
C ARG A 333 18.00 -16.33 -23.57
N ASN A 334 17.63 -16.51 -24.85
CA ASN A 334 16.73 -15.61 -25.52
C ASN A 334 15.28 -15.79 -25.02
N SER A 335 14.90 -17.01 -24.60
CA SER A 335 13.58 -17.32 -24.08
C SER A 335 13.31 -16.71 -22.71
N LEU A 336 14.36 -16.34 -21.97
CA LEU A 336 14.24 -15.65 -20.68
C LEU A 336 13.98 -14.14 -20.79
N ILE A 337 14.13 -13.54 -21.98
CA ILE A 337 13.89 -12.11 -22.17
C ILE A 337 12.45 -11.71 -21.78
N PRO A 338 11.39 -12.36 -22.28
CA PRO A 338 10.03 -12.06 -21.85
C PRO A 338 9.77 -12.39 -20.37
N ILE A 339 10.50 -13.35 -19.79
CA ILE A 339 10.43 -13.64 -18.35
C ILE A 339 11.03 -12.48 -17.55
N ALA A 340 12.10 -11.85 -18.05
CA ALA A 340 12.72 -10.70 -17.38
C ALA A 340 11.75 -9.52 -17.21
N THR A 341 10.80 -9.33 -18.14
CA THR A 341 9.77 -8.29 -18.01
C THR A 341 8.87 -8.51 -16.78
N THR A 342 8.65 -9.76 -16.38
CA THR A 342 7.78 -10.09 -15.24
C THR A 342 8.49 -9.92 -13.89
N LEU A 343 9.82 -9.82 -13.87
CA LEU A 343 10.60 -9.61 -12.65
C LEU A 343 10.29 -8.26 -11.97
N GLY A 344 9.83 -7.27 -12.73
CA GLY A 344 9.38 -5.99 -12.17
C GLY A 344 8.24 -6.14 -11.14
N GLY A 345 7.46 -7.21 -11.22
CA GLY A 345 6.43 -7.54 -10.24
C GLY A 345 6.95 -7.74 -8.81
N ILE A 346 8.28 -7.86 -8.62
CA ILE A 346 8.89 -7.98 -7.28
C ILE A 346 8.56 -6.80 -6.37
N THR A 347 8.37 -5.60 -6.91
CA THR A 347 8.01 -4.42 -6.10
C THR A 347 6.63 -4.54 -5.46
N MET A 348 5.72 -5.28 -6.10
CA MET A 348 4.38 -5.51 -5.56
C MET A 348 4.35 -6.48 -4.38
N ILE A 349 5.47 -7.16 -4.09
CA ILE A 349 5.59 -8.09 -2.96
C ILE A 349 5.28 -7.40 -1.62
N PHE A 350 5.63 -6.12 -1.48
CA PHE A 350 5.44 -5.35 -0.25
C PHE A 350 3.98 -5.11 0.10
N VAL A 351 3.12 -5.05 -0.91
CA VAL A 351 1.67 -4.82 -0.77
C VAL A 351 0.85 -5.94 -1.42
N ALA A 352 1.55 -6.96 -1.97
CA ALA A 352 0.90 -8.10 -2.58
C ALA A 352 0.13 -8.87 -1.50
N GLY A 353 -1.15 -8.62 -1.45
CA GLY A 353 -2.11 -9.37 -0.67
C GLY A 353 -3.29 -9.71 -1.55
N SER A 354 -3.77 -10.93 -1.45
CA SER A 354 -5.09 -11.24 -2.00
C SER A 354 -6.10 -11.08 -0.88
N ILE A 355 -6.88 -10.02 -0.95
CA ILE A 355 -7.95 -9.71 0.00
C ILE A 355 -8.76 -10.95 0.37
N LEU A 356 -9.14 -11.76 -0.63
CA LEU A 356 -9.98 -12.93 -0.44
C LEU A 356 -9.22 -14.11 0.17
N ILE A 357 -7.96 -14.32 -0.23
CA ILE A 357 -7.12 -15.38 0.34
C ILE A 357 -6.78 -15.05 1.79
N GLU A 358 -6.33 -13.82 2.07
CA GLU A 358 -6.02 -13.39 3.44
C GLU A 358 -7.23 -13.50 4.36
N ARG A 359 -8.44 -13.18 3.85
CA ARG A 359 -9.67 -13.33 4.63
C ARG A 359 -10.03 -14.77 4.94
N ILE A 360 -9.81 -15.70 3.99
CA ILE A 360 -10.14 -17.13 4.17
C ILE A 360 -9.21 -17.76 5.21
N PHE A 361 -7.92 -17.46 5.13
CA PHE A 361 -6.91 -17.98 6.04
C PHE A 361 -6.67 -17.12 7.28
N GLN A 362 -7.45 -16.04 7.46
CA GLN A 362 -7.31 -15.07 8.56
C GLN A 362 -5.89 -14.54 8.73
N ILE A 363 -5.25 -14.25 7.59
CA ILE A 363 -3.91 -13.70 7.55
C ILE A 363 -4.01 -12.18 7.66
N ASP A 364 -3.37 -11.60 8.67
CA ASP A 364 -3.38 -10.16 8.92
C ASP A 364 -2.33 -9.42 8.07
N GLY A 365 -2.51 -9.49 6.75
CA GLY A 365 -1.65 -8.87 5.76
C GLY A 365 -2.18 -7.55 5.21
N PHE A 366 -1.53 -7.05 4.15
CA PHE A 366 -1.85 -5.77 3.52
C PHE A 366 -3.20 -5.80 2.78
N GLY A 367 -3.58 -6.93 2.19
CA GLY A 367 -4.88 -7.11 1.54
C GLY A 367 -6.03 -7.05 2.54
N MET A 368 -5.88 -7.64 3.73
CA MET A 368 -6.87 -7.53 4.81
C MET A 368 -7.00 -6.09 5.29
N LEU A 369 -5.87 -5.37 5.47
CA LEU A 369 -5.87 -3.95 5.82
C LEU A 369 -6.63 -3.13 4.77
N THR A 370 -6.44 -3.42 3.49
CA THR A 370 -7.11 -2.72 2.38
C THR A 370 -8.61 -2.90 2.44
N ILE A 371 -9.11 -4.14 2.55
CA ILE A 371 -10.58 -4.38 2.60
C ILE A 371 -11.22 -3.78 3.85
N GLN A 372 -10.55 -3.85 4.99
CA GLN A 372 -11.00 -3.24 6.24
C GLN A 372 -11.09 -1.73 6.09
N SER A 373 -10.04 -1.09 5.52
CA SER A 373 -10.02 0.36 5.33
C SER A 373 -11.15 0.86 4.42
N ILE A 374 -11.48 0.09 3.36
CA ILE A 374 -12.60 0.39 2.46
C ILE A 374 -13.94 0.17 3.17
N GLY A 375 -14.12 -0.97 3.85
CA GLY A 375 -15.33 -1.30 4.60
C GLY A 375 -15.61 -0.31 5.70
N ASP A 376 -14.59 0.08 6.43
CA ASP A 376 -14.63 1.09 7.48
C ASP A 376 -14.68 2.51 6.93
N ARG A 377 -14.60 2.73 5.61
CA ARG A 377 -14.50 4.04 4.97
C ARG A 377 -13.41 4.91 5.62
N ASP A 378 -12.26 4.30 5.93
CA ASP A 378 -11.12 4.97 6.52
C ASP A 378 -10.28 5.65 5.42
N PHE A 379 -10.72 6.82 5.00
CA PHE A 379 -10.16 7.50 3.84
C PHE A 379 -8.66 7.83 3.98
N PRO A 380 -8.14 8.30 5.14
CA PRO A 380 -6.70 8.49 5.29
C PRO A 380 -5.91 7.20 5.04
N LEU A 381 -6.41 6.07 5.52
CA LEU A 381 -5.77 4.77 5.34
C LEU A 381 -5.87 4.30 3.87
N VAL A 382 -7.05 4.40 3.25
CA VAL A 382 -7.24 4.08 1.82
C VAL A 382 -6.32 4.93 0.94
N MET A 383 -6.25 6.23 1.19
CA MET A 383 -5.39 7.15 0.43
C MET A 383 -3.90 6.82 0.58
N GLY A 384 -3.48 6.46 1.81
CA GLY A 384 -2.11 6.04 2.09
C GLY A 384 -1.73 4.75 1.35
N ILE A 385 -2.61 3.76 1.36
CA ILE A 385 -2.42 2.49 0.65
C ILE A 385 -2.27 2.74 -0.86
N ILE A 386 -3.20 3.47 -1.47
CA ILE A 386 -3.18 3.75 -2.91
C ILE A 386 -1.93 4.55 -3.31
N PHE A 387 -1.50 5.49 -2.47
CA PHE A 387 -0.28 6.25 -2.73
C PHE A 387 0.95 5.33 -2.81
N ILE A 388 1.09 4.40 -1.88
CA ILE A 388 2.18 3.41 -1.89
C ILE A 388 2.04 2.45 -3.07
N ASP A 389 0.83 1.96 -3.36
CA ASP A 389 0.57 1.05 -4.49
C ASP A 389 1.02 1.67 -5.82
N VAL A 390 0.67 2.94 -6.07
CA VAL A 390 1.06 3.63 -7.30
C VAL A 390 2.59 3.78 -7.41
N ILE A 391 3.26 4.11 -6.30
CA ILE A 391 4.73 4.18 -6.27
C ILE A 391 5.33 2.81 -6.62
N LEU A 392 4.86 1.75 -6.00
CA LEU A 392 5.38 0.41 -6.21
C LEU A 392 5.14 -0.10 -7.64
N ILE A 393 3.96 0.18 -8.23
CA ILE A 393 3.67 -0.15 -9.63
C ILE A 393 4.66 0.54 -10.57
N VAL A 394 4.90 1.84 -10.38
CA VAL A 394 5.82 2.59 -11.26
C VAL A 394 7.27 2.14 -11.07
N LEU A 395 7.69 1.91 -9.83
CA LEU A 395 9.01 1.34 -9.54
C LEU A 395 9.17 -0.06 -10.15
N GLY A 396 8.11 -0.89 -10.10
CA GLY A 396 8.09 -2.19 -10.73
C GLY A 396 8.28 -2.14 -12.24
N ASN A 397 7.62 -1.20 -12.89
CA ASN A 397 7.79 -0.99 -14.33
C ASN A 397 9.23 -0.56 -14.69
N ILE A 398 9.83 0.34 -13.90
CA ILE A 398 11.23 0.76 -14.09
C ILE A 398 12.18 -0.43 -13.88
N LEU A 399 11.93 -1.23 -12.85
CA LEU A 399 12.75 -2.41 -12.55
C LEU A 399 12.60 -3.49 -13.63
N SER A 400 11.39 -3.68 -14.17
CA SER A 400 11.13 -4.54 -15.32
C SER A 400 12.02 -4.16 -16.52
N ASP A 401 12.05 -2.88 -16.87
CA ASP A 401 12.88 -2.42 -17.99
C ASP A 401 14.37 -2.59 -17.72
N PHE A 402 14.79 -2.39 -16.46
CA PHE A 402 16.17 -2.65 -16.06
C PHE A 402 16.54 -4.13 -16.27
N PHE A 403 15.69 -5.07 -15.84
CA PHE A 403 15.93 -6.49 -16.05
C PHE A 403 15.95 -6.87 -17.54
N VAL A 404 15.08 -6.27 -18.35
CA VAL A 404 15.12 -6.45 -19.81
C VAL A 404 16.44 -5.96 -20.39
N ALA A 405 16.89 -4.76 -20.01
CA ALA A 405 18.17 -4.20 -20.47
C ALA A 405 19.38 -5.06 -20.11
N VAL A 406 19.37 -5.67 -18.91
CA VAL A 406 20.43 -6.58 -18.46
C VAL A 406 20.39 -7.91 -19.22
N THR A 407 19.19 -8.40 -19.53
CA THR A 407 19.00 -9.72 -20.16
C THR A 407 19.22 -9.67 -21.68
N ASP A 408 18.80 -8.57 -22.34
CA ASP A 408 18.97 -8.37 -23.78
C ASP A 408 19.88 -7.19 -24.10
N PRO A 409 21.16 -7.44 -24.43
CA PRO A 409 22.12 -6.38 -24.77
C PRO A 409 21.78 -5.65 -26.08
N ARG A 410 20.80 -6.13 -26.86
CA ARG A 410 20.35 -5.48 -28.11
C ARG A 410 19.37 -4.35 -27.86
N VAL A 411 18.72 -4.34 -26.70
CA VAL A 411 17.80 -3.28 -26.30
C VAL A 411 18.60 -2.03 -25.97
N ARG A 412 18.56 -1.06 -26.87
CA ARG A 412 19.07 0.30 -26.64
C ARG A 412 17.87 1.18 -26.29
N PHE A 413 17.79 1.56 -25.05
CA PHE A 413 16.84 2.58 -24.62
C PHE A 413 17.39 3.94 -25.05
N GLU A 414 16.84 4.50 -26.13
CA GLU A 414 17.12 5.84 -26.61
C GLU A 414 16.35 6.90 -25.82
#